data_9dc9daa86ac481f4f9588c6e52bb7d90
#
_entry.id   9dc9daa86ac481f4f9588c6e52bb7d90
#
_cell.length_a   1.000
_cell.length_b   1.000
_cell.length_c   1.000
_cell.angle_alpha   90.00
_cell.angle_beta   90.00
_cell.angle_gamma   90.00
#
_symmetry.space_group_name_H-M   'P 1'
#
loop_
_entity.id
_entity.type
_entity.pdbx_description
1 polymer ?
#
loop_
_entity_poly.entity_id
_entity_poly.type
_entity_poly.pdbx_seq_one_letter_code
_entity_poly.pdbx_strand_id
1 'polypeptide(L)'
;MSAMTDDEQLESLKSFTKKYGSSIIIGILVALIAFFGWEYWQKKNLAESQMQTAKVQQLMDEAQAADGDAFAKLSETADKIVKEAPDSAQAIQTQLVMAKLAYDKQDYAAAEKALQKVENSKVDDKGLVQVVKLRLAYAQLAQKKYDAALKTLDAVTEPAFKATADEARGDIYVAKNDIENA
;
A
#
# COMPACT_ATOMS: atom_id res chain seq x y z
N MET A 1 -60.75 -21.02 11.53
CA MET A 1 -59.31 -21.29 11.23
C MET A 1 -59.04 -22.71 11.67
N SER A 2 -59.12 -23.68 10.70
CA SER A 2 -58.84 -25.09 11.01
C SER A 2 -57.33 -25.25 11.20
N ALA A 3 -56.93 -25.70 12.36
CA ALA A 3 -55.55 -26.13 12.58
C ALA A 3 -55.33 -27.38 11.72
N MET A 4 -54.32 -27.37 10.88
CA MET A 4 -53.90 -28.55 10.13
C MET A 4 -53.57 -29.68 11.13
N THR A 5 -54.09 -30.86 10.86
CA THR A 5 -53.77 -32.05 11.67
C THR A 5 -52.30 -32.39 11.53
N ASP A 6 -51.67 -32.96 12.57
CA ASP A 6 -50.24 -33.32 12.58
C ASP A 6 -49.82 -34.20 11.33
N ASP A 7 -50.76 -35.05 10.86
CA ASP A 7 -50.57 -35.89 9.67
C ASP A 7 -50.50 -35.07 8.36
N GLU A 8 -51.31 -34.02 8.24
CA GLU A 8 -51.26 -33.13 7.06
C GLU A 8 -49.99 -32.25 7.03
N GLN A 9 -49.48 -31.87 8.21
CA GLN A 9 -48.20 -31.16 8.29
C GLN A 9 -47.03 -32.05 7.92
N LEU A 10 -47.03 -33.30 8.37
CA LEU A 10 -46.02 -34.30 8.02
C LEU A 10 -46.02 -34.62 6.50
N GLU A 11 -47.20 -34.76 5.90
CA GLU A 11 -47.34 -35.02 4.44
C GLU A 11 -46.89 -33.83 3.60
N SER A 12 -47.19 -32.62 4.06
CA SER A 12 -46.74 -31.36 3.43
C SER A 12 -45.21 -31.23 3.51
N LEU A 13 -44.59 -31.48 4.65
CA LEU A 13 -43.13 -31.51 4.84
C LEU A 13 -42.46 -32.58 3.95
N LYS A 14 -43.04 -33.74 3.85
CA LYS A 14 -42.51 -34.85 3.04
C LYS A 14 -42.58 -34.52 1.54
N SER A 15 -43.65 -33.91 1.11
CA SER A 15 -43.82 -33.47 -0.28
C SER A 15 -42.89 -32.33 -0.65
N PHE A 16 -42.70 -31.34 0.26
CA PHE A 16 -41.76 -30.24 0.11
C PHE A 16 -40.29 -30.73 0.03
N THR A 17 -39.90 -31.63 0.93
CA THR A 17 -38.55 -32.21 0.95
C THR A 17 -38.29 -33.05 -0.31
N LYS A 18 -39.29 -33.76 -0.81
CA LYS A 18 -39.19 -34.57 -2.04
C LYS A 18 -39.08 -33.67 -3.29
N LYS A 19 -39.72 -32.51 -3.28
CA LYS A 19 -39.76 -31.57 -4.43
C LYS A 19 -38.54 -30.65 -4.46
N TYR A 20 -38.07 -30.19 -3.30
CA TYR A 20 -37.04 -29.14 -3.19
C TYR A 20 -35.75 -29.60 -2.50
N GLY A 21 -35.75 -30.80 -1.90
CA GLY A 21 -34.62 -31.30 -1.08
C GLY A 21 -33.29 -31.26 -1.82
N SER A 22 -33.26 -31.72 -3.07
CA SER A 22 -32.04 -31.70 -3.88
C SER A 22 -31.55 -30.27 -4.19
N SER A 23 -32.47 -29.34 -4.50
CA SER A 23 -32.15 -27.95 -4.79
C SER A 23 -31.64 -27.21 -3.53
N ILE A 24 -32.22 -27.52 -2.37
CA ILE A 24 -31.78 -26.97 -1.08
C ILE A 24 -30.37 -27.47 -0.74
N ILE A 25 -30.10 -28.76 -0.92
CA ILE A 25 -28.77 -29.34 -0.68
C ILE A 25 -27.73 -28.71 -1.60
N ILE A 26 -28.05 -28.54 -2.89
CA ILE A 26 -27.16 -27.87 -3.85
C ILE A 26 -26.91 -26.43 -3.43
N GLY A 27 -27.94 -25.69 -3.04
CA GLY A 27 -27.79 -24.31 -2.54
C GLY A 27 -26.88 -24.19 -1.32
N ILE A 28 -27.03 -25.11 -0.35
CA ILE A 28 -26.16 -25.18 0.83
C ILE A 28 -24.72 -25.49 0.43
N LEU A 29 -24.51 -26.46 -0.48
CA LEU A 29 -23.16 -26.79 -0.95
C LEU A 29 -22.48 -25.63 -1.65
N VAL A 30 -23.20 -24.91 -2.50
CA VAL A 30 -22.68 -23.70 -3.19
C VAL A 30 -22.32 -22.62 -2.17
N ALA A 31 -23.16 -22.40 -1.17
CA ALA A 31 -22.89 -21.43 -0.10
C ALA A 31 -21.64 -21.81 0.71
N LEU A 32 -21.47 -23.10 1.04
CA LEU A 32 -20.29 -23.60 1.74
C LEU A 32 -19.01 -23.44 0.90
N ILE A 33 -19.07 -23.77 -0.40
CA ILE A 33 -17.92 -23.58 -1.30
C ILE A 33 -17.54 -22.10 -1.39
N ALA A 34 -18.52 -21.19 -1.53
CA ALA A 34 -18.29 -19.77 -1.55
C ALA A 34 -17.68 -19.27 -0.23
N PHE A 35 -18.19 -19.74 0.91
CA PHE A 35 -17.70 -19.37 2.25
C PHE A 35 -16.25 -19.86 2.47
N PHE A 36 -15.97 -21.13 2.22
CA PHE A 36 -14.62 -21.70 2.38
C PHE A 36 -13.64 -21.14 1.35
N GLY A 37 -14.09 -20.87 0.12
CA GLY A 37 -13.27 -20.21 -0.90
C GLY A 37 -12.89 -18.79 -0.51
N TRP A 38 -13.84 -18.03 0.04
CA TRP A 38 -13.60 -16.68 0.57
C TRP A 38 -12.64 -16.72 1.77
N GLU A 39 -12.86 -17.63 2.73
CA GLU A 39 -11.98 -17.78 3.91
C GLU A 39 -10.55 -18.17 3.51
N TYR A 40 -10.40 -19.09 2.55
CA TYR A 40 -9.10 -19.48 2.03
C TYR A 40 -8.39 -18.31 1.35
N TRP A 41 -9.11 -17.56 0.51
CA TRP A 41 -8.57 -16.38 -0.17
C TRP A 41 -8.15 -15.29 0.83
N GLN A 42 -8.99 -15.04 1.83
CA GLN A 42 -8.70 -14.07 2.89
C GLN A 42 -7.46 -14.49 3.73
N LYS A 43 -7.35 -15.76 4.10
CA LYS A 43 -6.18 -16.29 4.83
C LYS A 43 -4.91 -16.19 3.99
N LYS A 44 -4.99 -16.48 2.70
CA LYS A 44 -3.84 -16.36 1.79
C LYS A 44 -3.37 -14.90 1.69
N ASN A 45 -4.27 -13.96 1.45
CA ASN A 45 -3.95 -12.54 1.38
C ASN A 45 -3.36 -12.01 2.70
N LEU A 46 -3.90 -12.45 3.83
CA LEU A 46 -3.38 -12.08 5.15
C LEU A 46 -1.96 -12.63 5.36
N ALA A 47 -1.69 -13.87 5.00
CA ALA A 47 -0.38 -14.48 5.11
C ALA A 47 0.66 -13.77 4.22
N GLU A 48 0.29 -13.43 2.98
CA GLU A 48 1.14 -12.64 2.08
C GLU A 48 1.44 -11.25 2.65
N SER A 49 0.43 -10.56 3.17
CA SER A 49 0.60 -9.25 3.81
C SER A 49 1.49 -9.31 5.05
N GLN A 50 1.34 -10.33 5.89
CA GLN A 50 2.19 -10.54 7.06
C GLN A 50 3.64 -10.83 6.67
N MET A 51 3.85 -11.63 5.63
CA MET A 51 5.19 -11.92 5.10
C MET A 51 5.85 -10.65 4.55
N GLN A 52 5.12 -9.82 3.81
CA GLN A 52 5.63 -8.53 3.31
C GLN A 52 5.98 -7.59 4.47
N THR A 53 5.12 -7.51 5.50
CA THR A 53 5.38 -6.70 6.69
C THR A 53 6.63 -7.18 7.44
N ALA A 54 6.81 -8.50 7.59
CA ALA A 54 8.00 -9.06 8.21
C ALA A 54 9.28 -8.75 7.40
N LYS A 55 9.23 -8.82 6.07
CA LYS A 55 10.34 -8.42 5.19
C LYS A 55 10.70 -6.95 5.35
N VAL A 56 9.70 -6.06 5.44
CA VAL A 56 9.92 -4.62 5.67
C VAL A 56 10.55 -4.40 7.05
N GLN A 57 10.05 -5.07 8.09
CA GLN A 57 10.61 -4.95 9.44
C GLN A 57 12.07 -5.42 9.48
N GLN A 58 12.36 -6.58 8.91
CA GLN A 58 13.74 -7.07 8.78
C GLN A 58 14.62 -6.06 8.05
N LEU A 59 14.14 -5.50 6.93
CA LEU A 59 14.86 -4.49 6.17
C LEU A 59 15.14 -3.24 7.01
N MET A 60 14.18 -2.81 7.83
CA MET A 60 14.35 -1.65 8.72
C MET A 60 15.39 -1.93 9.81
N ASP A 61 15.38 -3.13 10.40
CA ASP A 61 16.32 -3.52 11.44
C ASP A 61 17.75 -3.63 10.87
N GLU A 62 17.91 -4.26 9.69
CA GLU A 62 19.18 -4.32 8.98
C GLU A 62 19.67 -2.93 8.55
N ALA A 63 18.76 -2.03 8.17
CA ALA A 63 19.08 -0.68 7.74
C ALA A 63 19.74 0.17 8.84
N GLN A 64 19.41 -0.08 10.08
CA GLN A 64 20.01 0.62 11.22
C GLN A 64 21.46 0.18 11.48
N ALA A 65 21.81 -1.04 11.10
CA ALA A 65 23.15 -1.63 11.29
C ALA A 65 24.02 -1.59 10.03
N ALA A 66 23.49 -1.11 8.87
CA ALA A 66 24.12 -1.30 7.57
C ALA A 66 25.30 -0.38 7.31
N ASP A 67 26.43 -0.97 6.94
CA ASP A 67 27.54 -0.35 6.24
C ASP A 67 27.35 -0.41 4.69
N GLY A 68 28.36 -0.01 3.91
CA GLY A 68 28.23 0.18 2.45
C GLY A 68 27.74 -1.06 1.67
N ASP A 69 28.24 -2.26 1.98
CA ASP A 69 27.89 -3.49 1.25
C ASP A 69 26.47 -3.97 1.62
N ALA A 70 26.04 -3.74 2.85
CA ALA A 70 24.68 -4.06 3.29
C ALA A 70 23.64 -3.20 2.56
N PHE A 71 23.94 -1.94 2.24
CA PHE A 71 23.03 -1.07 1.51
C PHE A 71 22.66 -1.63 0.12
N ALA A 72 23.62 -2.21 -0.60
CA ALA A 72 23.34 -2.82 -1.89
C ALA A 72 22.40 -4.03 -1.81
N LYS A 73 22.59 -4.89 -0.79
CA LYS A 73 21.69 -6.03 -0.53
C LYS A 73 20.31 -5.59 -0.10
N LEU A 74 20.22 -4.55 0.72
CA LEU A 74 18.95 -3.96 1.15
C LEU A 74 18.20 -3.38 -0.05
N SER A 75 18.90 -2.68 -0.97
CA SER A 75 18.32 -2.15 -2.18
C SER A 75 17.74 -3.26 -3.08
N GLU A 76 18.44 -4.38 -3.23
CA GLU A 76 17.96 -5.53 -4.01
C GLU A 76 16.69 -6.13 -3.36
N THR A 77 16.68 -6.26 -2.04
CA THR A 77 15.51 -6.78 -1.30
C THR A 77 14.32 -5.83 -1.43
N ALA A 78 14.55 -4.52 -1.30
CA ALA A 78 13.55 -3.49 -1.49
C ALA A 78 12.94 -3.52 -2.90
N ASP A 79 13.78 -3.72 -3.92
CA ASP A 79 13.32 -3.83 -5.31
C ASP A 79 12.49 -5.08 -5.57
N LYS A 80 12.81 -6.20 -4.91
CA LYS A 80 11.97 -7.41 -4.96
C LYS A 80 10.58 -7.15 -4.39
N ILE A 81 10.49 -6.47 -3.24
CA ILE A 81 9.19 -6.13 -2.62
C ILE A 81 8.34 -5.25 -3.57
N VAL A 82 8.94 -4.22 -4.17
CA VAL A 82 8.24 -3.37 -5.14
C VAL A 82 7.79 -4.15 -6.37
N LYS A 83 8.61 -5.09 -6.87
CA LYS A 83 8.27 -5.91 -8.02
C LYS A 83 7.13 -6.90 -7.74
N GLU A 84 7.11 -7.49 -6.52
CA GLU A 84 6.09 -8.45 -6.11
C GLU A 84 4.73 -7.79 -5.84
N ALA A 85 4.72 -6.58 -5.27
CA ALA A 85 3.52 -5.87 -4.86
C ALA A 85 3.67 -4.34 -5.02
N PRO A 86 3.71 -3.80 -6.25
CA PRO A 86 4.06 -2.40 -6.53
C PRO A 86 3.07 -1.38 -5.92
N ASP A 87 1.81 -1.75 -5.78
CA ASP A 87 0.75 -0.89 -5.24
C ASP A 87 0.42 -1.21 -3.77
N SER A 88 1.38 -1.79 -3.03
CA SER A 88 1.22 -2.08 -1.61
C SER A 88 1.79 -0.98 -0.71
N ALA A 89 1.21 -0.80 0.47
CA ALA A 89 1.76 0.07 1.49
C ALA A 89 3.18 -0.35 1.89
N GLN A 90 3.48 -1.65 1.88
CA GLN A 90 4.78 -2.21 2.18
C GLN A 90 5.85 -1.79 1.16
N ALA A 91 5.51 -1.78 -0.14
CA ALA A 91 6.41 -1.29 -1.18
C ALA A 91 6.78 0.18 -0.95
N ILE A 92 5.79 1.03 -0.64
CA ILE A 92 6.01 2.44 -0.35
C ILE A 92 6.89 2.60 0.90
N GLN A 93 6.54 1.93 2.01
CA GLN A 93 7.30 2.02 3.26
C GLN A 93 8.76 1.60 3.06
N THR A 94 8.99 0.52 2.32
CA THR A 94 10.34 0.03 2.02
C THR A 94 11.15 1.06 1.22
N GLN A 95 10.55 1.68 0.20
CA GLN A 95 11.25 2.70 -0.59
C GLN A 95 11.46 4.00 0.20
N LEU A 96 10.55 4.37 1.11
CA LEU A 96 10.77 5.48 2.05
C LEU A 96 11.95 5.21 2.99
N VAL A 97 12.12 3.99 3.48
CA VAL A 97 13.29 3.58 4.29
C VAL A 97 14.57 3.68 3.46
N MET A 98 14.57 3.14 2.24
CA MET A 98 15.73 3.22 1.34
C MET A 98 16.10 4.67 1.02
N ALA A 99 15.10 5.51 0.73
CA ALA A 99 15.32 6.93 0.47
C ALA A 99 15.90 7.65 1.69
N LYS A 100 15.41 7.34 2.91
CA LYS A 100 15.95 7.91 4.15
C LYS A 100 17.43 7.53 4.32
N LEU A 101 17.79 6.26 4.17
CA LEU A 101 19.17 5.80 4.31
C LEU A 101 20.11 6.46 3.29
N ALA A 102 19.66 6.58 2.05
CA ALA A 102 20.41 7.27 1.00
C ALA A 102 20.58 8.76 1.34
N TYR A 103 19.51 9.41 1.81
CA TYR A 103 19.52 10.82 2.20
C TYR A 103 20.48 11.07 3.37
N ASP A 104 20.45 10.22 4.39
CA ASP A 104 21.35 10.30 5.57
C ASP A 104 22.83 10.16 5.16
N LYS A 105 23.11 9.41 4.09
CA LYS A 105 24.44 9.29 3.46
C LYS A 105 24.76 10.42 2.47
N GLN A 106 23.86 11.39 2.30
CA GLN A 106 23.94 12.47 1.32
C GLN A 106 23.92 11.99 -0.14
N ASP A 107 23.52 10.73 -0.39
CA ASP A 107 23.25 10.23 -1.73
C ASP A 107 21.83 10.57 -2.15
N TYR A 108 21.60 11.85 -2.45
CA TYR A 108 20.30 12.38 -2.83
C TYR A 108 19.78 11.79 -4.14
N ALA A 109 20.69 11.36 -5.02
CA ALA A 109 20.31 10.73 -6.28
C ALA A 109 19.73 9.33 -6.05
N ALA A 110 20.32 8.53 -5.16
CA ALA A 110 19.75 7.26 -4.76
C ALA A 110 18.42 7.42 -4.01
N ALA A 111 18.31 8.45 -3.15
CA ALA A 111 17.05 8.78 -2.47
C ALA A 111 15.93 9.12 -3.46
N GLU A 112 16.20 9.98 -4.44
CA GLU A 112 15.27 10.32 -5.51
C GLU A 112 14.84 9.07 -6.28
N LYS A 113 15.80 8.23 -6.70
CA LYS A 113 15.52 7.00 -7.46
C LYS A 113 14.63 6.02 -6.68
N ALA A 114 14.84 5.87 -5.38
CA ALA A 114 14.01 5.03 -4.54
C ALA A 114 12.56 5.53 -4.51
N LEU A 115 12.35 6.82 -4.32
CA LEU A 115 11.02 7.43 -4.24
C LEU A 115 10.27 7.40 -5.59
N GLN A 116 10.97 7.58 -6.70
CA GLN A 116 10.39 7.51 -8.05
C GLN A 116 9.77 6.14 -8.36
N LYS A 117 10.26 5.05 -7.76
CA LYS A 117 9.69 3.71 -7.95
C LYS A 117 8.26 3.58 -7.45
N VAL A 118 7.84 4.44 -6.51
CA VAL A 118 6.53 4.37 -5.82
C VAL A 118 5.74 5.67 -5.85
N GLU A 119 6.22 6.72 -6.52
CA GLU A 119 5.55 8.04 -6.58
C GLU A 119 4.16 8.01 -7.23
N ASN A 120 3.93 7.03 -8.11
CA ASN A 120 2.67 6.83 -8.84
C ASN A 120 1.93 5.56 -8.39
N SER A 121 2.23 5.01 -7.21
CA SER A 121 1.54 3.85 -6.68
C SER A 121 0.03 4.10 -6.55
N LYS A 122 -0.76 3.06 -6.87
CA LYS A 122 -2.22 3.07 -6.79
C LYS A 122 -2.73 2.48 -5.46
N VAL A 123 -1.90 2.54 -4.42
CA VAL A 123 -2.31 2.15 -3.07
C VAL A 123 -3.56 2.91 -2.63
N ASP A 124 -4.45 2.25 -1.88
CA ASP A 124 -5.69 2.88 -1.39
C ASP A 124 -5.42 4.05 -0.45
N ASP A 125 -4.35 3.97 0.35
CA ASP A 125 -3.91 5.07 1.20
C ASP A 125 -3.20 6.16 0.38
N LYS A 126 -3.98 7.12 -0.08
CA LYS A 126 -3.47 8.26 -0.84
C LYS A 126 -2.50 9.13 -0.03
N GLY A 127 -2.63 9.17 1.29
CA GLY A 127 -1.73 9.91 2.17
C GLY A 127 -0.29 9.43 2.06
N LEU A 128 -0.06 8.13 1.96
CA LEU A 128 1.28 7.57 1.75
C LEU A 128 1.93 8.10 0.46
N VAL A 129 1.17 8.20 -0.63
CA VAL A 129 1.69 8.74 -1.90
C VAL A 129 2.06 10.22 -1.78
N GLN A 130 1.30 11.00 -1.01
CA GLN A 130 1.65 12.41 -0.76
C GLN A 130 2.97 12.52 0.02
N VAL A 131 3.18 11.66 1.02
CA VAL A 131 4.45 11.60 1.76
C VAL A 131 5.61 11.28 0.82
N VAL A 132 5.44 10.32 -0.10
CA VAL A 132 6.46 10.00 -1.11
C VAL A 132 6.81 11.24 -1.95
N LYS A 133 5.82 11.95 -2.47
CA LYS A 133 6.01 13.14 -3.29
C LYS A 133 6.72 14.26 -2.53
N LEU A 134 6.35 14.51 -1.28
CA LEU A 134 7.03 15.50 -0.43
C LEU A 134 8.52 15.13 -0.23
N ARG A 135 8.80 13.86 0.09
CA ARG A 135 10.19 13.39 0.26
C ARG A 135 10.98 13.45 -1.05
N LEU A 136 10.31 13.15 -2.18
CA LEU A 136 10.91 13.26 -3.50
C LEU A 136 11.29 14.73 -3.83
N ALA A 137 10.40 15.68 -3.54
CA ALA A 137 10.70 17.09 -3.72
C ALA A 137 11.91 17.55 -2.89
N TYR A 138 12.02 17.11 -1.64
CA TYR A 138 13.19 17.41 -0.81
C TYR A 138 14.48 16.77 -1.33
N ALA A 139 14.43 15.53 -1.84
CA ALA A 139 15.58 14.88 -2.45
C ALA A 139 16.04 15.60 -3.72
N GLN A 140 15.09 16.15 -4.50
CA GLN A 140 15.36 16.98 -5.69
C GLN A 140 15.91 18.35 -5.29
N LEU A 141 15.36 18.99 -4.26
CA LEU A 141 15.88 20.24 -3.70
C LEU A 141 17.35 20.09 -3.25
N ALA A 142 17.66 19.04 -2.53
CA ALA A 142 19.03 18.76 -2.07
C ALA A 142 20.04 18.60 -3.25
N GLN A 143 19.55 18.18 -4.42
CA GLN A 143 20.32 18.14 -5.67
C GLN A 143 20.29 19.44 -6.47
N LYS A 144 19.65 20.50 -5.94
CA LYS A 144 19.42 21.79 -6.64
C LYS A 144 18.58 21.65 -7.92
N LYS A 145 17.76 20.58 -8.01
CA LYS A 145 16.82 20.36 -9.11
C LYS A 145 15.50 21.10 -8.82
N TYR A 146 15.56 22.42 -8.70
CA TYR A 146 14.46 23.25 -8.20
C TYR A 146 13.18 23.10 -9.01
N ASP A 147 13.25 23.15 -10.33
CA ASP A 147 12.06 23.07 -11.18
C ASP A 147 11.41 21.68 -11.13
N ALA A 148 12.21 20.61 -10.99
CA ALA A 148 11.69 19.27 -10.78
C ALA A 148 11.00 19.16 -9.41
N ALA A 149 11.58 19.75 -8.36
CA ALA A 149 11.02 19.76 -7.02
C ALA A 149 9.67 20.50 -6.98
N LEU A 150 9.57 21.68 -7.60
CA LEU A 150 8.31 22.42 -7.70
C LEU A 150 7.25 21.62 -8.45
N LYS A 151 7.60 21.01 -9.59
CA LYS A 151 6.68 20.15 -10.34
C LYS A 151 6.21 18.93 -9.53
N THR A 152 7.08 18.35 -8.71
CA THR A 152 6.72 17.25 -7.82
C THR A 152 5.72 17.71 -6.76
N LEU A 153 5.90 18.91 -6.20
CA LEU A 153 4.96 19.51 -5.24
C LEU A 153 3.61 19.85 -5.85
N ASP A 154 3.53 20.19 -7.14
CA ASP A 154 2.25 20.42 -7.82
C ASP A 154 1.38 19.14 -7.89
N ALA A 155 2.00 17.97 -7.81
CA ALA A 155 1.31 16.70 -7.74
C ALA A 155 0.87 16.32 -6.31
N VAL A 156 1.15 17.15 -5.29
CA VAL A 156 0.63 16.99 -3.93
C VAL A 156 -0.74 17.65 -3.85
N THR A 157 -1.80 16.83 -3.94
CA THR A 157 -3.17 17.32 -4.12
C THR A 157 -4.07 17.16 -2.89
N GLU A 158 -3.69 16.34 -1.92
CA GLU A 158 -4.52 16.11 -0.73
C GLU A 158 -4.49 17.35 0.19
N PRO A 159 -5.66 17.87 0.60
CA PRO A 159 -5.75 19.11 1.39
C PRO A 159 -4.96 19.08 2.70
N ALA A 160 -4.89 17.92 3.34
CA ALA A 160 -4.14 17.72 4.59
C ALA A 160 -2.62 17.98 4.44
N PHE A 161 -2.08 17.88 3.23
CA PHE A 161 -0.65 18.08 2.93
C PHE A 161 -0.33 19.45 2.34
N LYS A 162 -1.37 20.29 2.11
CA LYS A 162 -1.20 21.59 1.44
C LYS A 162 -0.20 22.49 2.16
N ALA A 163 -0.35 22.66 3.47
CA ALA A 163 0.54 23.52 4.25
C ALA A 163 2.01 23.08 4.15
N THR A 164 2.27 21.77 4.27
CA THR A 164 3.62 21.20 4.15
C THR A 164 4.17 21.35 2.72
N ALA A 165 3.32 21.23 1.70
CA ALA A 165 3.74 21.45 0.32
C ALA A 165 4.06 22.92 0.05
N ASP A 166 3.29 23.86 0.61
CA ASP A 166 3.54 25.31 0.48
C ASP A 166 4.82 25.72 1.22
N GLU A 167 5.07 25.17 2.42
CA GLU A 167 6.34 25.35 3.13
C GLU A 167 7.53 24.86 2.28
N ALA A 168 7.43 23.64 1.71
CA ALA A 168 8.47 23.11 0.85
C ALA A 168 8.70 23.96 -0.42
N ARG A 169 7.66 24.59 -0.98
CA ARG A 169 7.80 25.56 -2.10
C ARG A 169 8.58 26.78 -1.65
N GLY A 170 8.26 27.34 -0.49
CA GLY A 170 9.00 28.46 0.10
C GLY A 170 10.49 28.14 0.23
N ASP A 171 10.84 26.95 0.79
CA ASP A 171 12.22 26.49 0.91
C ASP A 171 12.94 26.43 -0.46
N ILE A 172 12.24 25.95 -1.49
CA ILE A 172 12.79 25.87 -2.85
C ILE A 172 13.03 27.27 -3.42
N TYR A 173 12.10 28.23 -3.26
CA TYR A 173 12.27 29.59 -3.75
C TYR A 173 13.40 30.31 -3.01
N VAL A 174 13.51 30.14 -1.70
CA VAL A 174 14.66 30.64 -0.94
C VAL A 174 15.98 30.07 -1.47
N ALA A 175 16.03 28.75 -1.72
CA ALA A 175 17.24 28.09 -2.26
C ALA A 175 17.58 28.55 -3.69
N LYS A 176 16.57 28.96 -4.49
CA LYS A 176 16.74 29.60 -5.82
C LYS A 176 17.18 31.04 -5.71
N ASN A 177 17.19 31.65 -4.53
CA ASN A 177 17.33 33.08 -4.29
C ASN A 177 16.19 33.93 -4.92
N ASP A 178 15.01 33.35 -5.02
CA ASP A 178 13.77 33.95 -5.53
C ASP A 178 12.88 34.31 -4.32
N ILE A 179 13.25 35.40 -3.65
CA ILE A 179 12.60 35.82 -2.39
C ILE A 179 11.19 36.38 -2.63
N GLU A 180 10.88 36.80 -3.85
CA GLU A 180 9.57 37.35 -4.20
C GLU A 180 8.49 36.27 -4.18
N ASN A 181 8.84 35.01 -4.54
CA ASN A 181 7.93 33.85 -4.57
C ASN A 181 8.05 32.93 -3.34
N ALA A 182 8.91 33.26 -2.38
CA ALA A 182 9.19 32.43 -1.17
C ALA A 182 8.13 32.56 -0.07
#